data_1bc01c6baf35cfb4234be2af94b6f897
#
_entry.id   1bc01c6baf35cfb4234be2af94b6f897
#
_cell.length_a   1.000
_cell.length_b   1.000
_cell.length_c   1.000
_cell.angle_alpha   90.00
_cell.angle_beta   90.00
_cell.angle_gamma   90.00
#
_symmetry.space_group_name_H-M   'P 1'
#
loop_
_entity.id
_entity.type
_entity.pdbx_description
1 polymer ?
#
loop_
_entity_poly.entity_id
_entity_poly.type
_entity_poly.pdbx_seq_one_letter_code
_entity_poly.pdbx_strand_id
1 'polypeptide(L)'
;MRGIQTPVRNVRRRIFKEIAKFGYEQRNLQDLEDLPYEIIPGEVAKYRDSIYRERAIVGERLRLAMGMSLNPADKPTRITKEIDESNISEKYYEPPLLQVIPSACNECKEKAFIVGEQCQGCMAHPCMEVCPKKAISFKDGYSYIDQEKCIKCGQCKKVCPYGAIYERKRPCANACGVGAIETDYAGRAKSNPDKYVSCG
;
A
#
# COMPACT_ATOMS: atom_id res chain seq x y z
N MET A 1 5.66 -10.92 -9.14
CA MET A 1 4.56 -10.78 -10.12
C MET A 1 5.03 -10.34 -11.53
N ARG A 2 6.26 -10.73 -11.91
CA ARG A 2 6.77 -10.45 -13.27
C ARG A 2 5.97 -11.29 -14.28
N GLY A 3 5.53 -10.69 -15.39
CA GLY A 3 4.78 -11.37 -16.45
C GLY A 3 3.25 -11.32 -16.34
N ILE A 4 2.67 -11.09 -15.18
CA ILE A 4 1.21 -11.06 -15.02
C ILE A 4 0.66 -9.69 -15.44
N GLN A 5 -0.32 -9.70 -16.34
CA GLN A 5 -1.07 -8.51 -16.71
C GLN A 5 -2.09 -8.18 -15.61
N THR A 6 -1.98 -7.00 -15.04
CA THR A 6 -2.91 -6.51 -14.01
C THR A 6 -3.52 -5.18 -14.41
N PRO A 7 -4.73 -4.84 -13.94
CA PRO A 7 -5.34 -3.54 -14.19
C PRO A 7 -4.41 -2.37 -13.82
N VAL A 8 -3.70 -2.48 -12.69
CA VAL A 8 -2.72 -1.47 -12.25
C VAL A 8 -1.59 -1.28 -13.26
N ARG A 9 -1.09 -2.37 -13.86
CA ARG A 9 -0.06 -2.30 -14.90
C ARG A 9 -0.57 -1.60 -16.15
N ASN A 10 -1.81 -1.88 -16.55
CA ASN A 10 -2.43 -1.24 -17.71
C ASN A 10 -2.63 0.26 -17.49
N VAL A 11 -3.13 0.66 -16.31
CA VAL A 11 -3.27 2.07 -15.94
C VAL A 11 -1.91 2.78 -15.94
N ARG A 12 -0.86 2.18 -15.35
CA ARG A 12 0.50 2.74 -15.36
C ARG A 12 1.03 2.95 -16.79
N ARG A 13 0.88 1.95 -17.65
CA ARG A 13 1.31 2.05 -19.06
C ARG A 13 0.58 3.16 -19.79
N ARG A 14 -0.73 3.30 -19.54
CA ARG A 14 -1.53 4.36 -20.13
C ARG A 14 -1.06 5.74 -19.68
N ILE A 15 -0.78 5.91 -18.39
CA ILE A 15 -0.23 7.15 -17.83
C ILE A 15 1.08 7.54 -18.54
N PHE A 16 2.05 6.62 -18.61
CA PHE A 16 3.32 6.88 -19.28
C PHE A 16 3.15 7.19 -20.77
N LYS A 17 2.22 6.50 -21.45
CA LYS A 17 1.89 6.76 -22.84
C LYS A 17 1.34 8.18 -23.04
N GLU A 18 0.39 8.60 -22.19
CA GLU A 18 -0.21 9.94 -22.30
C GLU A 18 0.80 11.05 -21.95
N ILE A 19 1.67 10.85 -20.97
CA ILE A 19 2.76 11.80 -20.67
C ILE A 19 3.76 11.88 -21.84
N ALA A 20 4.13 10.76 -22.45
CA ALA A 20 5.01 10.77 -23.61
C ALA A 20 4.38 11.53 -24.77
N LYS A 21 3.10 11.28 -25.10
CA LYS A 21 2.36 12.05 -26.11
C LYS A 21 2.32 13.53 -25.78
N PHE A 22 2.05 13.86 -24.52
CA PHE A 22 1.99 15.23 -24.05
C PHE A 22 3.30 15.98 -24.35
N GLY A 23 4.46 15.35 -24.08
CA GLY A 23 5.76 15.92 -24.39
C GLY A 23 6.03 16.04 -25.89
N TYR A 24 5.65 15.04 -26.69
CA TYR A 24 5.85 15.08 -28.15
C TYR A 24 4.94 16.08 -28.87
N GLU A 25 3.68 16.20 -28.44
CA GLU A 25 2.67 17.06 -29.04
C GLU A 25 2.74 18.50 -28.51
N GLN A 26 3.61 18.79 -27.56
CA GLN A 26 3.77 20.09 -26.91
C GLN A 26 2.42 20.70 -26.46
N ARG A 27 1.57 19.87 -25.84
CA ARG A 27 0.25 20.27 -25.34
C ARG A 27 0.37 21.34 -24.25
N ASN A 28 -0.72 22.07 -24.05
CA ASN A 28 -0.80 23.01 -22.95
C ASN A 28 -0.76 22.27 -21.61
N LEU A 29 0.06 22.76 -20.66
CA LEU A 29 0.19 22.17 -19.32
C LEU A 29 -1.15 22.07 -18.57
N GLN A 30 -2.11 22.94 -18.87
CA GLN A 30 -3.45 22.88 -18.28
C GLN A 30 -4.22 21.61 -18.66
N ASP A 31 -3.95 21.04 -19.83
CA ASP A 31 -4.61 19.80 -20.29
C ASP A 31 -4.23 18.59 -19.42
N LEU A 32 -3.17 18.68 -18.62
CA LEU A 32 -2.78 17.65 -17.65
C LEU A 32 -3.84 17.44 -16.55
N GLU A 33 -4.58 18.50 -16.21
CA GLU A 33 -5.64 18.41 -15.19
C GLU A 33 -6.80 17.53 -15.65
N ASP A 34 -7.02 17.40 -16.95
CA ASP A 34 -8.11 16.62 -17.55
C ASP A 34 -7.70 15.14 -17.78
N LEU A 35 -6.40 14.84 -17.82
CA LEU A 35 -5.90 13.47 -18.06
C LEU A 35 -6.47 12.39 -17.12
N PRO A 36 -6.69 12.62 -15.83
CA PRO A 36 -7.33 11.63 -14.99
C PRO A 36 -8.73 11.22 -15.47
N TYR A 37 -9.47 12.14 -16.07
CA TYR A 37 -10.80 11.90 -16.61
C TYR A 37 -10.75 11.17 -17.96
N GLU A 38 -9.75 11.43 -18.77
CA GLU A 38 -9.51 10.71 -20.03
C GLU A 38 -9.03 9.27 -19.77
N ILE A 39 -8.17 9.07 -18.75
CA ILE A 39 -7.64 7.76 -18.38
C ILE A 39 -8.69 6.91 -17.70
N ILE A 40 -9.51 7.51 -16.82
CA ILE A 40 -10.63 6.87 -16.12
C ILE A 40 -11.94 7.56 -16.53
N PRO A 41 -12.49 7.23 -17.69
CA PRO A 41 -13.72 7.83 -18.19
C PRO A 41 -14.97 7.24 -17.53
N GLY A 42 -16.08 7.99 -17.59
CA GLY A 42 -17.38 7.59 -17.11
C GLY A 42 -17.62 7.92 -15.64
N GLU A 43 -18.66 7.34 -15.05
CA GLU A 43 -19.12 7.65 -13.70
C GLU A 43 -18.97 6.47 -12.73
N VAL A 44 -18.75 5.28 -13.25
CA VAL A 44 -18.70 4.04 -12.46
C VAL A 44 -17.26 3.62 -12.20
N ALA A 45 -16.93 3.42 -10.94
CA ALA A 45 -15.63 2.90 -10.51
C ALA A 45 -15.41 1.46 -11.00
N LYS A 46 -14.19 1.13 -11.43
CA LYS A 46 -13.81 -0.19 -11.95
C LYS A 46 -12.78 -0.91 -11.10
N TYR A 47 -11.97 -0.17 -10.38
CA TYR A 47 -10.78 -0.70 -9.69
C TYR A 47 -10.79 -0.42 -8.19
N ARG A 48 -11.61 0.54 -7.75
CA ARG A 48 -11.74 0.99 -6.36
C ARG A 48 -13.21 1.18 -5.98
N ASP A 49 -13.44 1.57 -4.75
CA ASP A 49 -14.73 1.89 -4.17
C ASP A 49 -15.39 3.15 -4.77
N SER A 50 -14.58 4.06 -5.34
CA SER A 50 -15.04 5.32 -5.88
C SER A 50 -14.24 5.74 -7.11
N ILE A 51 -14.93 6.26 -8.12
CA ILE A 51 -14.30 6.82 -9.32
C ILE A 51 -13.44 8.06 -9.00
N TYR A 52 -13.84 8.84 -8.01
CA TYR A 52 -13.06 9.99 -7.54
C TYR A 52 -11.71 9.54 -6.97
N ARG A 53 -11.72 8.45 -6.21
CA ARG A 53 -10.49 7.84 -5.68
C ARG A 53 -9.60 7.29 -6.80
N GLU A 54 -10.18 6.67 -7.82
CA GLU A 54 -9.43 6.19 -8.99
C GLU A 54 -8.74 7.34 -9.73
N ARG A 55 -9.45 8.44 -9.97
CA ARG A 55 -8.91 9.65 -10.61
C ARG A 55 -7.86 10.34 -9.75
N ALA A 56 -8.06 10.43 -8.45
CA ALA A 56 -7.04 10.95 -7.52
C ALA A 56 -5.75 10.12 -7.58
N ILE A 57 -5.84 8.79 -7.61
CA ILE A 57 -4.68 7.91 -7.77
C ILE A 57 -3.97 8.15 -9.10
N VAL A 58 -4.72 8.37 -10.18
CA VAL A 58 -4.14 8.67 -11.51
C VAL A 58 -3.46 10.03 -11.49
N GLY A 59 -4.05 11.05 -10.90
CA GLY A 59 -3.45 12.38 -10.76
C GLY A 59 -2.12 12.35 -10.02
N GLU A 60 -2.05 11.66 -8.88
CA GLU A 60 -0.80 11.49 -8.13
C GLU A 60 0.25 10.70 -8.92
N ARG A 61 -0.17 9.70 -9.70
CA ARG A 61 0.74 8.95 -10.57
C ARG A 61 1.26 9.77 -11.74
N LEU A 62 0.45 10.68 -12.29
CA LEU A 62 0.89 11.62 -13.31
C LEU A 62 1.99 12.53 -12.75
N ARG A 63 1.79 13.11 -11.56
CA ARG A 63 2.81 13.92 -10.89
C ARG A 63 4.12 13.17 -10.70
N LEU A 64 4.05 11.98 -10.09
CA LEU A 64 5.23 11.15 -9.85
C LEU A 64 5.94 10.75 -11.17
N ALA A 65 5.18 10.48 -12.23
CA ALA A 65 5.77 10.09 -13.51
C ALA A 65 6.44 11.28 -14.24
N MET A 66 6.06 12.50 -13.90
CA MET A 66 6.71 13.73 -14.35
C MET A 66 7.83 14.20 -13.41
N GLY A 67 8.15 13.43 -12.37
CA GLY A 67 9.21 13.76 -11.41
C GLY A 67 8.81 14.77 -10.32
N MET A 68 7.52 15.06 -10.19
CA MET A 68 7.01 15.91 -9.12
C MET A 68 6.74 15.11 -7.83
N SER A 69 6.67 15.79 -6.70
CA SER A 69 6.26 15.21 -5.41
C SER A 69 4.75 14.95 -5.36
N LEU A 70 4.32 14.09 -4.42
CA LEU A 70 2.91 13.89 -4.11
C LEU A 70 2.28 15.19 -3.61
N ASN A 71 1.01 15.40 -3.93
CA ASN A 71 0.27 16.52 -3.37
C ASN A 71 0.08 16.36 -1.85
N PRO A 72 0.16 17.46 -1.08
CA PRO A 72 -0.18 17.44 0.34
C PRO A 72 -1.65 17.10 0.51
N ALA A 73 -1.96 16.26 1.51
CA ALA A 73 -3.32 15.78 1.75
C ALA A 73 -4.26 16.82 2.39
N ASP A 74 -3.70 17.89 2.95
CA ASP A 74 -4.38 18.92 3.72
C ASP A 74 -4.81 20.14 2.89
N LYS A 75 -4.39 20.22 1.63
CA LYS A 75 -4.67 21.37 0.75
C LYS A 75 -5.10 20.93 -0.64
N PRO A 76 -6.11 21.60 -1.23
CA PRO A 76 -6.44 21.37 -2.62
C PRO A 76 -5.26 21.82 -3.49
N THR A 77 -4.79 20.94 -4.33
CA THR A 77 -3.59 21.18 -5.13
C THR A 77 -3.82 20.68 -6.56
N ARG A 78 -3.42 21.48 -7.55
CA ARG A 78 -3.47 21.11 -8.97
C ARG A 78 -2.39 20.05 -9.28
N ILE A 79 -2.63 19.24 -10.29
CA ILE A 79 -1.65 18.26 -10.79
C ILE A 79 -0.41 19.00 -11.32
N THR A 80 -0.62 20.18 -11.93
CA THR A 80 0.43 21.00 -12.54
C THR A 80 1.23 21.84 -11.57
N LYS A 81 0.88 21.87 -10.29
CA LYS A 81 1.66 22.63 -9.30
C LYS A 81 3.12 22.14 -9.25
N GLU A 82 4.07 23.06 -9.27
CA GLU A 82 5.52 22.79 -9.26
C GLU A 82 6.04 22.13 -10.56
N ILE A 83 5.28 22.19 -11.66
CA ILE A 83 5.70 21.58 -12.92
C ILE A 83 6.95 22.24 -13.50
N ASP A 84 7.11 23.52 -13.30
CA ASP A 84 8.30 24.26 -13.75
C ASP A 84 9.57 23.79 -13.05
N GLU A 85 9.45 23.38 -11.77
CA GLU A 85 10.55 22.79 -11.03
C GLU A 85 10.92 21.38 -11.51
N SER A 86 9.97 20.67 -12.12
CA SER A 86 10.21 19.34 -12.69
C SER A 86 10.90 19.38 -14.06
N ASN A 87 10.84 20.49 -14.75
CA ASN A 87 11.34 20.66 -16.10
C ASN A 87 12.82 21.10 -16.16
N ILE A 88 13.53 21.05 -15.05
CA ILE A 88 14.94 21.40 -14.96
C ILE A 88 15.77 20.19 -15.42
N SER A 89 16.65 20.38 -16.41
CA SER A 89 17.51 19.34 -17.00
C SER A 89 18.46 18.67 -15.98
N GLU A 90 18.77 19.35 -14.88
CA GLU A 90 19.70 18.90 -13.84
C GLU A 90 19.00 18.43 -12.57
N LYS A 91 17.71 18.07 -12.64
CA LYS A 91 16.97 17.62 -11.47
C LYS A 91 17.49 16.27 -10.97
N TYR A 92 18.04 16.25 -9.77
CA TYR A 92 18.34 15.03 -9.04
C TYR A 92 17.11 14.56 -8.29
N TYR A 93 16.83 13.25 -8.37
CA TYR A 93 15.76 12.65 -7.57
C TYR A 93 16.26 12.45 -6.14
N GLU A 94 15.63 13.13 -5.20
CA GLU A 94 15.93 12.95 -3.79
C GLU A 94 15.24 11.69 -3.23
N PRO A 95 15.91 10.94 -2.34
CA PRO A 95 15.26 9.83 -1.63
C PRO A 95 14.09 10.33 -0.75
N PRO A 96 13.06 9.51 -0.55
CA PRO A 96 12.93 8.15 -1.04
C PRO A 96 12.38 8.10 -2.48
N LEU A 97 13.03 7.35 -3.36
CA LEU A 97 12.56 7.15 -4.74
C LEU A 97 11.22 6.40 -4.81
N LEU A 98 10.88 5.65 -3.77
CA LEU A 98 9.61 4.95 -3.64
C LEU A 98 8.63 5.82 -2.85
N GLN A 99 7.58 6.26 -3.51
CA GLN A 99 6.50 7.03 -2.91
C GLN A 99 5.25 6.16 -2.73
N VAL A 100 4.60 6.29 -1.57
CA VAL A 100 3.32 5.63 -1.30
C VAL A 100 2.19 6.63 -1.50
N ILE A 101 1.40 6.45 -2.55
CA ILE A 101 0.23 7.28 -2.83
C ILE A 101 -0.84 7.01 -1.76
N PRO A 102 -1.21 8.00 -0.91
CA PRO A 102 -2.13 7.78 0.20
C PRO A 102 -3.50 7.26 -0.25
N SER A 103 -4.07 7.83 -1.30
CA SER A 103 -5.35 7.42 -1.88
C SER A 103 -5.33 5.99 -2.45
N ALA A 104 -4.15 5.47 -2.83
CA ALA A 104 -3.98 4.10 -3.31
C ALA A 104 -3.75 3.08 -2.19
N CYS A 105 -3.46 3.51 -0.96
CA CYS A 105 -3.23 2.64 0.17
C CYS A 105 -4.54 1.97 0.62
N ASN A 106 -4.49 0.64 0.87
CA ASN A 106 -5.63 -0.11 1.38
C ASN A 106 -5.70 -0.16 2.90
N GLU A 107 -4.84 0.57 3.60
CA GLU A 107 -4.79 0.63 5.06
C GLU A 107 -4.76 -0.76 5.71
N CYS A 108 -3.94 -1.66 5.13
CA CYS A 108 -3.86 -3.05 5.57
C CYS A 108 -3.52 -3.11 7.06
N LYS A 109 -4.25 -3.94 7.79
CA LYS A 109 -4.02 -4.15 9.22
C LYS A 109 -2.59 -4.62 9.47
N GLU A 110 -2.02 -4.22 10.59
CA GLU A 110 -0.66 -4.55 10.99
C GLU A 110 -0.45 -6.06 11.22
N LYS A 111 0.82 -6.41 11.43
CA LYS A 111 1.22 -7.76 11.80
C LYS A 111 0.42 -8.27 12.99
N ALA A 112 -0.18 -9.45 12.84
CA ALA A 112 -0.90 -10.14 13.89
C ALA A 112 -0.87 -11.64 13.67
N PHE A 113 -1.01 -12.42 14.75
CA PHE A 113 -1.35 -13.83 14.66
C PHE A 113 -2.85 -14.00 14.81
N ILE A 114 -3.43 -14.77 13.92
CA ILE A 114 -4.88 -14.96 13.83
C ILE A 114 -5.16 -16.46 13.79
N VAL A 115 -6.21 -16.87 14.50
CA VAL A 115 -6.75 -18.22 14.41
C VAL A 115 -7.71 -18.25 13.22
N GLY A 116 -7.49 -19.18 12.30
CA GLY A 116 -8.36 -19.42 11.16
C GLY A 116 -9.40 -20.50 11.43
N GLU A 117 -10.27 -20.70 10.46
CA GLU A 117 -11.37 -21.70 10.50
C GLU A 117 -10.89 -23.15 10.64
N GLN A 118 -9.61 -23.41 10.38
CA GLN A 118 -9.01 -24.75 10.56
C GLN A 118 -8.80 -25.13 12.03
N CYS A 119 -9.12 -24.25 12.99
CA CYS A 119 -9.02 -24.55 14.40
C CYS A 119 -10.05 -25.63 14.78
N GLN A 120 -9.56 -26.76 15.31
CA GLN A 120 -10.41 -27.87 15.70
C GLN A 120 -10.79 -27.84 17.19
N GLY A 121 -10.48 -26.76 17.92
CA GLY A 121 -10.75 -26.66 19.34
C GLY A 121 -10.14 -27.84 20.14
N CYS A 122 -8.91 -28.25 19.77
CA CYS A 122 -8.27 -29.44 20.29
C CYS A 122 -8.18 -29.43 21.82
N MET A 123 -8.39 -30.60 22.47
CA MET A 123 -8.42 -30.73 23.93
C MET A 123 -7.09 -30.31 24.60
N ALA A 124 -5.96 -30.53 23.95
CA ALA A 124 -4.64 -30.20 24.50
C ALA A 124 -4.31 -28.71 24.55
N HIS A 125 -4.99 -27.90 23.76
CA HIS A 125 -4.79 -26.44 23.65
C HIS A 125 -3.32 -25.96 23.67
N PRO A 126 -2.37 -26.59 22.94
CA PRO A 126 -0.94 -26.28 23.04
C PRO A 126 -0.64 -24.77 22.73
N CYS A 127 -1.47 -24.13 21.94
CA CYS A 127 -1.34 -22.70 21.66
C CYS A 127 -1.57 -21.82 22.89
N MET A 128 -2.44 -22.24 23.82
CA MET A 128 -2.70 -21.51 25.06
C MET A 128 -1.55 -21.74 26.05
N GLU A 129 -1.09 -22.97 26.20
CA GLU A 129 -0.02 -23.35 27.13
C GLU A 129 1.33 -22.68 26.80
N VAL A 130 1.66 -22.55 25.48
CA VAL A 130 2.92 -21.97 25.08
C VAL A 130 2.90 -20.43 25.13
N CYS A 131 1.74 -19.79 25.36
CA CYS A 131 1.63 -18.34 25.29
C CYS A 131 2.17 -17.66 26.56
N PRO A 132 3.32 -16.95 26.50
CA PRO A 132 3.94 -16.35 27.70
C PRO A 132 3.10 -15.21 28.30
N LYS A 133 2.21 -14.61 27.49
CA LYS A 133 1.32 -13.52 27.92
C LYS A 133 -0.12 -13.97 28.18
N LYS A 134 -0.38 -15.28 28.10
CA LYS A 134 -1.74 -15.83 28.25
C LYS A 134 -2.79 -15.07 27.42
N ALA A 135 -2.37 -14.64 26.21
CA ALA A 135 -3.19 -13.87 25.29
C ALA A 135 -4.16 -14.72 24.47
N ILE A 136 -4.21 -16.04 24.71
CA ILE A 136 -5.09 -16.96 23.97
C ILE A 136 -6.13 -17.49 24.93
N SER A 137 -7.39 -17.39 24.54
CA SER A 137 -8.54 -17.92 25.24
C SER A 137 -9.32 -18.88 24.33
N PHE A 138 -10.11 -19.74 24.93
CA PHE A 138 -11.00 -20.63 24.22
C PHE A 138 -12.44 -20.15 24.37
N LYS A 139 -13.14 -19.96 23.26
CA LYS A 139 -14.54 -19.53 23.22
C LYS A 139 -15.25 -20.20 22.04
N ASP A 140 -16.49 -20.60 22.25
CA ASP A 140 -17.39 -21.12 21.20
C ASP A 140 -16.77 -22.24 20.34
N GLY A 141 -15.95 -23.09 20.95
CA GLY A 141 -15.30 -24.21 20.25
C GLY A 141 -13.98 -23.83 19.52
N TYR A 142 -13.52 -22.59 19.61
CA TYR A 142 -12.31 -22.13 18.92
C TYR A 142 -11.37 -21.37 19.87
N SER A 143 -10.07 -21.40 19.54
CA SER A 143 -9.09 -20.54 20.19
C SER A 143 -9.21 -19.12 19.65
N TYR A 144 -9.09 -18.13 20.52
CA TYR A 144 -9.09 -16.71 20.21
C TYR A 144 -7.83 -16.03 20.73
N ILE A 145 -7.19 -15.19 19.92
CA ILE A 145 -5.99 -14.44 20.30
C ILE A 145 -6.36 -12.98 20.56
N ASP A 146 -6.22 -12.56 21.81
CA ASP A 146 -6.34 -11.18 22.23
C ASP A 146 -5.15 -10.37 21.67
N GLN A 147 -5.42 -9.47 20.72
CA GLN A 147 -4.39 -8.72 20.03
C GLN A 147 -3.74 -7.63 20.90
N GLU A 148 -4.39 -7.18 21.95
CA GLU A 148 -3.85 -6.19 22.89
C GLU A 148 -2.79 -6.81 23.81
N LYS A 149 -3.05 -8.06 24.26
CA LYS A 149 -2.10 -8.83 25.10
C LYS A 149 -1.01 -9.51 24.29
N CYS A 150 -1.23 -9.74 22.99
CA CYS A 150 -0.35 -10.51 22.13
C CYS A 150 0.92 -9.76 21.78
N ILE A 151 2.08 -10.27 22.20
CA ILE A 151 3.42 -9.72 21.85
C ILE A 151 3.93 -10.16 20.49
N LYS A 152 3.13 -10.83 19.70
CA LYS A 152 3.42 -11.26 18.33
C LYS A 152 4.67 -12.16 18.19
N CYS A 153 4.99 -12.98 19.19
CA CYS A 153 6.17 -13.86 19.22
C CYS A 153 6.08 -15.07 18.29
N GLY A 154 4.87 -15.50 17.91
CA GLY A 154 4.63 -16.59 16.97
C GLY A 154 4.78 -18.00 17.51
N GLN A 155 4.98 -18.20 18.82
CA GLN A 155 5.11 -19.54 19.42
C GLN A 155 3.86 -20.39 19.22
N CYS A 156 2.67 -19.80 19.39
CA CYS A 156 1.39 -20.48 19.19
C CYS A 156 1.23 -21.06 17.77
N LYS A 157 1.75 -20.37 16.75
CA LYS A 157 1.76 -20.87 15.37
C LYS A 157 2.61 -22.14 15.23
N LYS A 158 3.76 -22.19 15.91
CA LYS A 158 4.70 -23.32 15.79
C LYS A 158 4.16 -24.62 16.40
N VAL A 159 3.37 -24.50 17.46
CA VAL A 159 2.87 -25.67 18.20
C VAL A 159 1.49 -26.14 17.76
N CYS A 160 0.81 -25.39 16.89
CA CYS A 160 -0.51 -25.79 16.42
C CYS A 160 -0.42 -26.97 15.44
N PRO A 161 -0.91 -28.17 15.79
CA PRO A 161 -0.79 -29.35 14.92
C PRO A 161 -1.65 -29.23 13.65
N TYR A 162 -2.68 -28.39 13.68
CA TYR A 162 -3.59 -28.19 12.55
C TYR A 162 -3.18 -27.03 11.65
N GLY A 163 -2.09 -26.32 11.96
CA GLY A 163 -1.68 -25.13 11.20
C GLY A 163 -2.72 -24.01 11.22
N ALA A 164 -3.66 -24.02 12.16
CA ALA A 164 -4.79 -23.10 12.21
C ALA A 164 -4.39 -21.65 12.56
N ILE A 165 -3.18 -21.43 13.05
CA ILE A 165 -2.70 -20.10 13.42
C ILE A 165 -1.76 -19.59 12.37
N TYR A 166 -2.13 -18.49 11.72
CA TYR A 166 -1.32 -17.88 10.69
C TYR A 166 -0.90 -16.43 11.04
N GLU A 167 0.20 -16.02 10.47
CA GLU A 167 0.72 -14.67 10.62
C GLU A 167 0.15 -13.79 9.50
N ARG A 168 -0.67 -12.80 9.88
CA ARG A 168 -1.08 -11.73 8.98
C ARG A 168 0.01 -10.69 8.90
N LYS A 169 0.47 -10.39 7.70
CA LYS A 169 1.50 -9.37 7.43
C LYS A 169 0.96 -8.35 6.43
N ARG A 170 1.35 -7.10 6.62
CA ARG A 170 1.12 -6.05 5.61
C ARG A 170 1.98 -6.35 4.38
N PRO A 171 1.40 -6.50 3.17
CA PRO A 171 2.17 -6.96 2.01
C PRO A 171 3.38 -6.08 1.66
N CYS A 172 3.19 -4.75 1.67
CA CYS A 172 4.26 -3.79 1.37
C CYS A 172 5.40 -3.84 2.40
N ALA A 173 5.08 -3.87 3.70
CA ALA A 173 6.08 -3.98 4.75
C ALA A 173 6.80 -5.34 4.73
N ASN A 174 6.08 -6.43 4.38
CA ASN A 174 6.68 -7.75 4.26
C ASN A 174 7.61 -7.88 3.04
N ALA A 175 7.35 -7.11 1.98
CA ALA A 175 8.19 -7.09 0.78
C ALA A 175 9.44 -6.24 0.96
N CYS A 176 9.48 -5.35 1.95
CA CYS A 176 10.61 -4.48 2.21
C CYS A 176 11.65 -5.19 3.09
N GLY A 177 12.80 -5.58 2.51
CA GLY A 177 13.86 -6.30 3.22
C GLY A 177 14.52 -5.51 4.35
N VAL A 178 14.53 -4.19 4.27
CA VAL A 178 15.14 -3.29 5.26
C VAL A 178 14.15 -2.67 6.23
N GLY A 179 12.86 -3.01 6.13
CA GLY A 179 11.82 -2.49 7.02
C GLY A 179 11.57 -0.98 6.90
N ALA A 180 11.83 -0.39 5.73
CA ALA A 180 11.63 1.03 5.48
C ALA A 180 10.16 1.43 5.28
N ILE A 181 9.22 0.49 5.25
CA ILE A 181 7.79 0.79 5.12
C ILE A 181 7.12 0.64 6.48
N GLU A 182 6.72 1.77 7.02
CA GLU A 182 6.08 1.91 8.32
C GLU A 182 4.59 2.27 8.18
N THR A 183 3.90 2.41 9.30
CA THR A 183 2.51 2.83 9.36
C THR A 183 2.44 4.27 9.84
N ASP A 184 1.69 5.13 9.17
CA ASP A 184 1.39 6.48 9.64
C ASP A 184 0.26 6.46 10.69
N TYR A 185 -0.06 7.63 11.25
CA TYR A 185 -1.12 7.81 12.26
C TYR A 185 -2.52 7.42 11.75
N ALA A 186 -2.75 7.43 10.44
CA ALA A 186 -4.00 7.05 9.79
C ALA A 186 -4.04 5.57 9.38
N GLY A 187 -3.05 4.76 9.76
CA GLY A 187 -2.99 3.35 9.40
C GLY A 187 -2.48 3.07 7.98
N ARG A 188 -2.03 4.08 7.25
CA ARG A 188 -1.52 3.95 5.88
C ARG A 188 -0.03 3.63 5.86
N ALA A 189 0.43 3.02 4.79
CA ALA A 189 1.85 2.79 4.58
C ALA A 189 2.57 4.12 4.29
N LYS A 190 3.73 4.31 4.93
CA LYS A 190 4.64 5.45 4.72
C LYS A 190 6.06 4.92 4.58
N SER A 191 6.82 5.46 3.63
CA SER A 191 8.26 5.20 3.54
C SER A 191 9.01 6.00 4.58
N ASN A 192 9.94 5.34 5.28
CA ASN A 192 10.85 5.98 6.22
C ASN A 192 12.16 6.27 5.46
N PRO A 193 12.53 7.54 5.24
CA PRO A 193 13.73 7.91 4.47
C PRO A 193 15.02 7.41 5.14
N ASP A 194 15.09 7.39 6.47
CA ASP A 194 16.30 6.99 7.22
C ASP A 194 16.64 5.52 7.05
N LYS A 195 15.63 4.67 6.78
CA LYS A 195 15.78 3.23 6.54
C LYS A 195 15.83 2.87 5.06
N TYR A 196 15.58 3.84 4.19
CA TYR A 196 15.47 3.61 2.76
C TYR A 196 16.85 3.50 2.10
N VAL A 197 17.09 2.40 1.38
CA VAL A 197 18.39 2.09 0.75
C VAL A 197 18.34 2.06 -0.78
N SER A 198 17.36 2.67 -1.39
CA SER A 198 17.21 2.77 -2.87
C SER A 198 17.34 1.45 -3.62
N CYS A 199 16.87 0.34 -3.03
CA CYS A 199 16.96 -1.00 -3.64
C CYS A 199 15.98 -1.25 -4.81
N GLY A 200 15.06 -0.33 -5.10
CA GLY A 200 14.08 -0.42 -6.18
C GLY A 200 12.81 -1.17 -5.80
#